data_555807da9874cc8165d042b2dd01a4a7
#
_entry.id   555807da9874cc8165d042b2dd01a4a7
#
_cell.length_a   1.000
_cell.length_b   1.000
_cell.length_c   1.000
_cell.angle_alpha   90.00
_cell.angle_beta   90.00
_cell.angle_gamma   90.00
#
_symmetry.space_group_name_H-M   'P 1'
#
loop_
_entity.id
_entity.type
_entity.pdbx_description
1 polymer ?
#
loop_
_entity_poly.entity_id
_entity_poly.type
_entity_poly.pdbx_seq_one_letter_code
_entity_poly.pdbx_strand_id
1 'polypeptide(L)'
;EEMKRRHHIIKTPKGRVLMNWKKLLDEWQLAYNQSLKPKLFLKKMRLRNPKLRLNWKKIKLPKNSYWGGESGANLTDEYLFPEILTIYTDGDSIDMIKTGQMAPSSDGDILVYKKFWSGETENNVVPRILTYADLMGTTDSRCIEAAKRIIDDEK
;
A
#
# COMPACT_ATOMS: atom_id res chain seq x y z
N GLU A 1 -7.53 -8.55 -14.78
CA GLU A 1 -8.40 -8.79 -15.89
C GLU A 1 -9.40 -7.67 -16.17
N GLU A 2 -9.67 -6.85 -15.17
CA GLU A 2 -10.48 -5.65 -15.38
C GLU A 2 -9.85 -4.77 -16.46
N MET A 3 -8.55 -4.69 -16.49
CA MET A 3 -7.83 -3.91 -17.49
C MET A 3 -8.06 -4.42 -18.91
N LYS A 4 -8.03 -5.74 -19.08
CA LYS A 4 -8.25 -6.34 -20.39
C LYS A 4 -9.71 -6.18 -20.85
N ARG A 5 -10.64 -6.32 -19.92
CA ARG A 5 -12.06 -6.18 -20.26
C ARG A 5 -12.41 -4.78 -20.72
N ARG A 6 -11.71 -3.78 -20.26
CA ARG A 6 -11.90 -2.41 -20.68
C ARG A 6 -11.21 -2.07 -21.99
N HIS A 7 -10.44 -3.00 -22.51
CA HIS A 7 -9.71 -2.84 -23.77
C HIS A 7 -8.75 -1.64 -23.79
N HIS A 8 -8.23 -1.28 -22.61
CA HIS A 8 -7.26 -0.17 -22.53
C HIS A 8 -5.87 -0.61 -22.92
N ILE A 9 -5.57 -1.89 -22.81
CA ILE A 9 -4.30 -2.44 -23.21
C ILE A 9 -4.51 -3.15 -24.53
N ILE A 10 -4.22 -2.46 -25.61
CA ILE A 10 -4.44 -2.96 -26.95
C ILE A 10 -3.08 -3.02 -27.67
N LYS A 11 -3.01 -3.82 -28.70
CA LYS A 11 -1.83 -3.91 -29.55
C LYS A 11 -1.69 -2.63 -30.36
N THR A 12 -0.98 -1.66 -29.81
CA THR A 12 -0.80 -0.35 -30.41
C THR A 12 0.66 0.04 -30.31
N PRO A 13 1.07 1.14 -30.97
CA PRO A 13 2.41 1.66 -30.78
C PRO A 13 2.72 1.85 -29.30
N LYS A 14 3.95 1.58 -28.93
CA LYS A 14 4.39 1.54 -27.55
C LYS A 14 3.97 2.77 -26.72
N GLY A 15 4.03 3.95 -27.31
CA GLY A 15 3.64 5.17 -26.62
C GLY A 15 2.19 5.20 -26.23
N ARG A 16 1.30 4.73 -27.11
CA ARG A 16 -0.12 4.68 -26.82
C ARG A 16 -0.44 3.70 -25.71
N VAL A 17 0.25 2.56 -25.68
CA VAL A 17 0.06 1.57 -24.62
C VAL A 17 0.38 2.19 -23.29
N LEU A 18 1.47 2.94 -23.18
CA LEU A 18 1.86 3.58 -21.93
C LEU A 18 0.85 4.64 -21.49
N MET A 19 0.35 5.43 -22.41
CA MET A 19 -0.65 6.43 -22.09
C MET A 19 -1.94 5.81 -21.57
N ASN A 20 -2.39 4.75 -22.24
CA ASN A 20 -3.58 4.05 -21.80
C ASN A 20 -3.37 3.38 -20.45
N TRP A 21 -2.18 2.86 -20.21
CA TRP A 21 -1.85 2.25 -18.94
C TRP A 21 -1.96 3.24 -17.79
N LYS A 22 -1.40 4.43 -17.95
CA LYS A 22 -1.45 5.43 -16.89
C LYS A 22 -2.88 5.89 -16.62
N LYS A 23 -3.65 6.11 -17.67
CA LYS A 23 -5.04 6.49 -17.52
C LYS A 23 -5.84 5.43 -16.80
N LEU A 24 -5.63 4.17 -17.19
CA LEU A 24 -6.31 3.05 -16.57
C LEU A 24 -5.93 2.93 -15.09
N LEU A 25 -4.64 3.13 -14.79
CA LEU A 25 -4.15 3.07 -13.42
C LEU A 25 -4.79 4.15 -12.56
N ASP A 26 -4.94 5.37 -13.10
CA ASP A 26 -5.57 6.46 -12.36
C ASP A 26 -7.07 6.21 -12.14
N GLU A 27 -7.75 5.64 -13.12
CA GLU A 27 -9.14 5.25 -12.94
C GLU A 27 -9.28 4.18 -11.88
N TRP A 28 -8.39 3.20 -11.90
CA TRP A 28 -8.42 2.13 -10.93
C TRP A 28 -8.16 2.63 -9.53
N GLN A 29 -7.16 3.50 -9.33
CA GLN A 29 -6.85 3.97 -8.00
C GLN A 29 -7.98 4.81 -7.40
N LEU A 30 -8.69 5.58 -8.24
CA LEU A 30 -9.84 6.33 -7.75
C LEU A 30 -10.94 5.38 -7.27
N ALA A 31 -11.25 4.38 -8.08
CA ALA A 31 -12.26 3.39 -7.70
C ALA A 31 -11.85 2.62 -6.46
N TYR A 32 -10.59 2.25 -6.37
CA TYR A 32 -10.06 1.54 -5.22
C TYR A 32 -10.23 2.37 -3.94
N ASN A 33 -9.78 3.61 -3.98
CA ASN A 33 -9.82 4.46 -2.79
C ASN A 33 -11.24 4.83 -2.37
N GLN A 34 -12.14 5.00 -3.32
CA GLN A 34 -13.52 5.38 -3.02
C GLN A 34 -14.39 4.21 -2.59
N SER A 35 -14.19 3.04 -3.15
CA SER A 35 -15.13 1.93 -2.99
C SER A 35 -14.56 0.72 -2.25
N LEU A 36 -13.37 0.26 -2.63
CA LEU A 36 -12.85 -0.97 -2.07
C LEU A 36 -12.09 -0.77 -0.77
N LYS A 37 -11.20 0.19 -0.73
CA LYS A 37 -10.34 0.38 0.44
C LYS A 37 -11.11 0.56 1.76
N PRO A 38 -12.17 1.38 1.80
CA PRO A 38 -12.94 1.51 3.05
C PRO A 38 -13.51 0.19 3.55
N LYS A 39 -13.85 -0.72 2.63
CA LYS A 39 -14.38 -2.03 3.01
C LYS A 39 -13.31 -2.97 3.52
N LEU A 40 -12.06 -2.72 3.18
CA LEU A 40 -10.94 -3.56 3.60
C LEU A 40 -10.39 -3.18 4.96
N PHE A 41 -10.74 -2.00 5.46
CA PHE A 41 -10.21 -1.52 6.73
C PHE A 41 -10.58 -2.44 7.88
N LEU A 42 -9.60 -2.85 8.66
CA LEU A 42 -9.81 -3.71 9.81
C LEU A 42 -9.65 -2.97 11.13
N LYS A 43 -8.56 -2.25 11.32
CA LYS A 43 -8.26 -1.72 12.65
C LYS A 43 -7.17 -0.66 12.62
N LYS A 44 -7.21 0.25 13.60
CA LYS A 44 -6.09 1.14 13.89
C LYS A 44 -5.31 0.58 15.06
N MET A 45 -4.00 0.67 14.97
CA MET A 45 -3.13 0.15 16.00
C MET A 45 -2.00 1.13 16.29
N ARG A 46 -1.28 0.88 17.38
CA ARG A 46 -0.08 1.62 17.73
C ARG A 46 0.98 0.63 18.17
N LEU A 47 2.24 1.05 18.15
CA LEU A 47 3.30 0.25 18.71
C LEU A 47 3.21 0.31 20.24
N ARG A 48 3.35 -0.85 20.89
CA ARG A 48 3.35 -0.90 22.36
C ARG A 48 4.52 -0.16 22.94
N ASN A 49 5.66 -0.20 22.25
CA ASN A 49 6.86 0.53 22.63
C ASN A 49 7.11 1.63 21.60
N PRO A 50 6.84 2.91 21.94
CA PRO A 50 7.04 4.01 20.98
C PRO A 50 8.46 4.14 20.46
N LYS A 51 9.46 3.63 21.18
CA LYS A 51 10.84 3.69 20.74
C LYS A 51 11.09 2.89 19.48
N LEU A 52 10.24 1.90 19.20
CA LEU A 52 10.37 1.09 17.99
C LEU A 52 9.99 1.86 16.72
N ARG A 53 9.35 3.00 16.87
CA ARG A 53 8.85 3.76 15.72
C ARG A 53 9.95 4.17 14.75
N LEU A 54 11.12 4.53 15.26
CA LEU A 54 12.26 4.89 14.42
C LEU A 54 12.88 3.68 13.74
N ASN A 55 12.66 2.50 14.26
CA ASN A 55 13.17 1.25 13.72
C ASN A 55 12.04 0.36 13.20
N TRP A 56 10.98 0.98 12.67
CA TRP A 56 9.79 0.24 12.27
C TRP A 56 10.10 -0.84 11.22
N LYS A 57 11.13 -0.64 10.41
CA LYS A 57 11.52 -1.64 9.40
C LYS A 57 11.94 -2.97 10.01
N LYS A 58 12.38 -2.94 11.26
CA LYS A 58 12.80 -4.15 11.96
C LYS A 58 11.65 -4.89 12.62
N ILE A 59 10.46 -4.32 12.60
CA ILE A 59 9.28 -4.99 13.14
C ILE A 59 8.99 -6.21 12.29
N LYS A 60 8.88 -7.35 12.95
CA LYS A 60 8.55 -8.59 12.26
C LYS A 60 7.05 -8.68 12.07
N LEU A 61 6.62 -8.67 10.82
CA LEU A 61 5.20 -8.82 10.53
C LEU A 61 4.77 -10.28 10.62
N PRO A 62 3.52 -10.54 11.00
CA PRO A 62 2.98 -11.90 10.98
C PRO A 62 3.00 -12.44 9.56
N LYS A 63 2.88 -13.76 9.44
CA LYS A 63 2.80 -14.43 8.14
C LYS A 63 1.64 -13.84 7.34
N ASN A 64 1.83 -13.72 6.03
CA ASN A 64 0.84 -13.18 5.08
C ASN A 64 0.46 -11.72 5.39
N SER A 65 1.42 -10.97 5.87
CA SER A 65 1.24 -9.55 6.15
C SER A 65 2.29 -8.75 5.38
N TYR A 66 1.88 -7.57 4.89
CA TYR A 66 2.68 -6.79 3.97
C TYR A 66 2.60 -5.30 4.30
N TRP A 67 3.72 -4.61 4.17
CA TRP A 67 3.76 -3.16 4.32
C TRP A 67 3.18 -2.49 3.07
N GLY A 68 2.32 -1.51 3.28
CA GLY A 68 1.74 -0.72 2.18
C GLY A 68 1.78 0.76 2.49
N GLY A 69 1.07 1.55 1.69
CA GLY A 69 0.99 2.99 1.88
C GLY A 69 2.34 3.65 2.00
N GLU A 70 2.49 4.56 2.95
CA GLU A 70 3.75 5.27 3.14
C GLU A 70 4.90 4.35 3.52
N SER A 71 4.63 3.34 4.35
CA SER A 71 5.67 2.38 4.72
C SER A 71 6.11 1.55 3.52
N GLY A 72 5.16 1.12 2.69
CA GLY A 72 5.50 0.41 1.45
C GLY A 72 6.31 1.26 0.50
N ALA A 73 5.98 2.54 0.40
CA ALA A 73 6.73 3.47 -0.44
C ALA A 73 8.17 3.61 0.03
N ASN A 74 8.37 3.74 1.34
CA ASN A 74 9.73 3.86 1.87
C ASN A 74 10.55 2.62 1.55
N LEU A 75 9.98 1.44 1.69
CA LEU A 75 10.69 0.20 1.40
C LEU A 75 10.98 0.03 -0.09
N THR A 76 10.23 0.73 -0.94
CA THR A 76 10.44 0.65 -2.38
C THR A 76 11.60 1.52 -2.85
N ASP A 77 11.68 2.78 -2.44
CA ASP A 77 12.73 3.68 -2.93
C ASP A 77 13.34 4.61 -1.87
N GLU A 78 12.96 4.44 -0.61
CA GLU A 78 13.49 5.20 0.53
C GLU A 78 13.30 6.72 0.45
N TYR A 79 12.48 7.19 -0.46
CA TYR A 79 12.25 8.62 -0.63
C TYR A 79 11.36 9.22 0.47
N LEU A 80 10.26 8.53 0.79
CA LEU A 80 9.25 9.01 1.72
C LEU A 80 9.45 8.45 3.12
N PHE A 81 9.56 9.33 4.12
CA PHE A 81 9.54 8.88 5.51
C PHE A 81 8.09 8.72 5.96
N PRO A 82 7.68 7.52 6.39
CA PRO A 82 6.27 7.30 6.73
C PRO A 82 5.89 7.97 8.04
N GLU A 83 4.80 8.71 7.99
CA GLU A 83 4.16 9.24 9.19
C GLU A 83 3.08 8.27 9.66
N ILE A 84 2.51 7.52 8.73
CA ILE A 84 1.52 6.49 9.00
C ILE A 84 2.06 5.18 8.45
N LEU A 85 2.00 4.14 9.27
CA LEU A 85 2.36 2.80 8.83
C LEU A 85 1.10 2.09 8.37
N THR A 86 1.15 1.46 7.22
CA THR A 86 0.01 0.74 6.65
C THR A 86 0.39 -0.72 6.46
N ILE A 87 -0.49 -1.63 6.89
CA ILE A 87 -0.28 -3.06 6.78
C ILE A 87 -1.50 -3.70 6.14
N TYR A 88 -1.25 -4.57 5.17
CA TYR A 88 -2.27 -5.44 4.60
C TYR A 88 -2.02 -6.85 5.09
N THR A 89 -3.04 -7.51 5.61
CA THR A 89 -2.87 -8.84 6.19
C THR A 89 -4.01 -9.76 5.82
N ASP A 90 -3.66 -11.04 5.68
CA ASP A 90 -4.63 -12.12 5.51
C ASP A 90 -4.83 -12.85 6.83
N GLY A 91 -4.09 -12.45 7.86
CA GLY A 91 -4.14 -13.09 9.17
C GLY A 91 -5.06 -12.42 10.16
N ASP A 92 -5.00 -12.90 11.39
CA ASP A 92 -5.79 -12.37 12.50
C ASP A 92 -5.05 -11.20 13.14
N SER A 93 -5.82 -10.24 13.65
CA SER A 93 -5.26 -9.09 14.37
C SER A 93 -4.49 -9.51 15.64
N ILE A 94 -4.79 -10.68 16.19
CA ILE A 94 -4.08 -11.21 17.34
C ILE A 94 -2.59 -11.39 17.01
N ASP A 95 -2.29 -11.81 15.78
CA ASP A 95 -0.90 -12.00 15.38
C ASP A 95 -0.15 -10.67 15.34
N MET A 96 -0.83 -9.58 15.02
CA MET A 96 -0.22 -8.25 15.07
C MET A 96 0.19 -7.89 16.50
N ILE A 97 -0.66 -8.26 17.47
CA ILE A 97 -0.38 -7.96 18.86
C ILE A 97 0.81 -8.78 19.35
N LYS A 98 0.85 -10.06 19.01
CA LYS A 98 1.91 -10.95 19.49
C LYS A 98 3.24 -10.76 18.78
N THR A 99 3.20 -10.85 17.46
CA THR A 99 4.42 -10.81 16.64
C THR A 99 4.84 -9.39 16.31
N GLY A 100 3.88 -8.54 15.96
CA GLY A 100 4.15 -7.18 15.52
C GLY A 100 4.33 -6.17 16.63
N GLN A 101 4.16 -6.58 17.88
CA GLN A 101 4.33 -5.69 19.04
C GLN A 101 3.41 -4.47 19.00
N MET A 102 2.18 -4.69 18.55
CA MET A 102 1.20 -3.63 18.38
C MET A 102 0.03 -3.81 19.34
N ALA A 103 -0.72 -2.74 19.55
CA ALA A 103 -1.92 -2.75 20.36
C ALA A 103 -3.02 -1.93 19.66
N PRO A 104 -4.29 -2.35 19.77
CA PRO A 104 -5.39 -1.55 19.22
C PRO A 104 -5.41 -0.16 19.83
N SER A 105 -5.66 0.86 19.00
CA SER A 105 -5.72 2.23 19.49
C SER A 105 -6.49 3.09 18.49
N SER A 106 -7.51 3.80 18.97
CA SER A 106 -8.28 4.68 18.11
C SER A 106 -7.46 5.86 17.61
N ASP A 107 -6.37 6.19 18.30
CA ASP A 107 -5.47 7.28 17.93
C ASP A 107 -4.18 6.76 17.31
N GLY A 108 -4.14 5.49 16.93
CA GLY A 108 -2.94 4.87 16.42
C GLY A 108 -2.56 5.37 15.04
N ASP A 109 -1.27 5.29 14.75
CA ASP A 109 -0.71 5.66 13.45
C ASP A 109 -0.40 4.46 12.57
N ILE A 110 -0.92 3.28 12.93
CA ILE A 110 -0.80 2.07 12.14
C ILE A 110 -2.20 1.68 11.67
N LEU A 111 -2.39 1.62 10.35
CA LEU A 111 -3.66 1.24 9.75
C LEU A 111 -3.53 -0.17 9.19
N VAL A 112 -4.46 -1.03 9.57
CA VAL A 112 -4.45 -2.43 9.13
C VAL A 112 -5.65 -2.68 8.23
N TYR A 113 -5.36 -3.24 7.05
CA TYR A 113 -6.35 -3.57 6.03
C TYR A 113 -6.29 -5.04 5.69
N LYS A 114 -7.37 -5.55 5.14
CA LYS A 114 -7.42 -6.94 4.68
C LYS A 114 -6.73 -7.06 3.34
N LYS A 115 -5.84 -8.06 3.23
CA LYS A 115 -5.21 -8.39 1.95
C LYS A 115 -6.27 -8.92 0.98
N PHE A 116 -6.24 -8.45 -0.26
CA PHE A 116 -7.26 -8.82 -1.24
C PHE A 116 -6.69 -9.38 -2.55
N TRP A 117 -5.37 -9.40 -2.70
CA TRP A 117 -4.74 -9.96 -3.90
C TRP A 117 -4.21 -11.36 -3.59
N SER A 118 -3.94 -12.15 -4.64
CA SER A 118 -3.35 -13.46 -4.49
C SER A 118 -1.84 -13.39 -4.73
N GLY A 119 -1.13 -14.37 -4.19
CA GLY A 119 0.32 -14.47 -4.37
C GLY A 119 1.09 -13.71 -3.32
N GLU A 120 2.39 -13.89 -3.34
CA GLU A 120 3.31 -13.24 -2.43
C GLU A 120 4.16 -12.24 -3.18
N THR A 121 4.60 -11.21 -2.47
CA THR A 121 5.51 -10.22 -3.01
C THR A 121 6.82 -10.27 -2.22
N GLU A 122 7.87 -9.70 -2.79
CA GLU A 122 9.17 -9.69 -2.15
C GLU A 122 9.20 -8.72 -0.97
N ASN A 123 10.01 -9.08 0.05
CA ASN A 123 10.32 -8.20 1.18
C ASN A 123 9.10 -7.76 1.99
N ASN A 124 8.02 -8.53 1.94
CA ASN A 124 6.80 -8.22 2.69
C ASN A 124 6.25 -6.83 2.37
N VAL A 125 6.35 -6.44 1.10
CA VAL A 125 5.80 -5.18 0.60
C VAL A 125 4.68 -5.49 -0.37
N VAL A 126 3.61 -4.71 -0.33
CA VAL A 126 2.50 -4.86 -1.28
C VAL A 126 2.96 -4.58 -2.71
N PRO A 127 2.20 -5.03 -3.73
CA PRO A 127 2.53 -4.68 -5.12
C PRO A 127 2.63 -3.17 -5.30
N ARG A 128 3.53 -2.73 -6.17
CA ARG A 128 3.76 -1.30 -6.39
C ARG A 128 2.50 -0.53 -6.78
N ILE A 129 1.63 -1.17 -7.56
CA ILE A 129 0.38 -0.55 -7.98
C ILE A 129 -0.45 -0.17 -6.76
N LEU A 130 -0.49 -1.03 -5.76
CA LEU A 130 -1.26 -0.78 -4.55
C LEU A 130 -0.64 0.35 -3.73
N THR A 131 0.69 0.38 -3.62
CA THR A 131 1.38 1.48 -2.94
C THR A 131 1.05 2.80 -3.61
N TYR A 132 1.09 2.83 -4.94
CA TYR A 132 0.71 4.02 -5.71
C TYR A 132 -0.71 4.45 -5.38
N ALA A 133 -1.65 3.51 -5.39
CA ALA A 133 -3.05 3.83 -5.10
C ALA A 133 -3.22 4.38 -3.70
N ASP A 134 -2.56 3.78 -2.72
CA ASP A 134 -2.65 4.25 -1.34
C ASP A 134 -2.15 5.67 -1.19
N LEU A 135 -1.04 6.00 -1.84
CA LEU A 135 -0.46 7.34 -1.78
C LEU A 135 -1.32 8.37 -2.49
N MET A 136 -1.88 8.00 -3.64
CA MET A 136 -2.74 8.90 -4.40
C MET A 136 -4.07 9.16 -3.70
N GLY A 137 -4.47 8.27 -2.79
CA GLY A 137 -5.71 8.44 -2.03
C GLY A 137 -5.60 9.47 -0.91
N THR A 138 -4.40 9.99 -0.65
CA THR A 138 -4.20 11.02 0.37
C THR A 138 -4.32 12.40 -0.27
N THR A 139 -4.48 13.43 0.56
CA THR A 139 -4.45 14.81 0.08
C THR A 139 -3.08 15.43 0.35
N ASP A 140 -2.13 14.64 0.82
CA ASP A 140 -0.79 15.10 1.18
C ASP A 140 0.09 15.17 -0.05
N SER A 141 0.58 16.37 -0.38
CA SER A 141 1.43 16.56 -1.56
C SER A 141 2.71 15.72 -1.47
N ARG A 142 3.21 15.48 -0.28
CA ARG A 142 4.39 14.64 -0.05
C ARG A 142 4.15 13.21 -0.52
N CYS A 143 2.97 12.68 -0.23
CA CYS A 143 2.59 11.33 -0.65
C CYS A 143 2.36 11.25 -2.16
N ILE A 144 1.74 12.27 -2.74
CA ILE A 144 1.49 12.31 -4.17
C ILE A 144 2.80 12.36 -4.95
N GLU A 145 3.76 13.12 -4.46
CA GLU A 145 5.09 13.16 -5.09
C GLU A 145 5.77 11.78 -5.05
N ALA A 146 5.69 11.13 -3.90
CA ALA A 146 6.24 9.78 -3.77
C ALA A 146 5.57 8.78 -4.69
N ALA A 147 4.25 8.91 -4.89
CA ALA A 147 3.49 8.03 -5.78
C ALA A 147 3.99 8.15 -7.21
N LYS A 148 4.23 9.38 -7.66
CA LYS A 148 4.72 9.61 -9.01
C LYS A 148 6.08 8.98 -9.24
N ARG A 149 6.97 9.05 -8.25
CA ARG A 149 8.28 8.45 -8.34
C ARG A 149 8.19 6.92 -8.50
N ILE A 150 7.31 6.30 -7.74
CA ILE A 150 7.14 4.84 -7.79
C ILE A 150 6.64 4.38 -9.15
N ILE A 151 5.71 5.09 -9.73
CA ILE A 151 5.15 4.75 -11.04
C ILE A 151 6.14 5.01 -12.16
N ASP A 152 6.91 6.09 -12.07
CA ASP A 152 7.91 6.38 -13.08
C ASP A 152 9.00 5.30 -13.14
N ASP A 153 9.34 4.73 -11.97
CA ASP A 153 10.33 3.65 -11.91
C ASP A 153 9.81 2.33 -12.48
N GLU A 154 8.50 2.18 -12.64
CA GLU A 154 7.91 0.98 -13.22
C GLU A 154 8.07 0.89 -14.75
N LYS A 155 8.45 1.96 -15.40
CA LYS A 155 8.57 2.01 -16.86
C LYS A 155 9.68 1.12 -17.39
#